data_9fa0f7e601f952710746a2ed05871736
#
_entry.id   9fa0f7e601f952710746a2ed05871736
#
_cell.length_a   1.000
_cell.length_b   1.000
_cell.length_c   1.000
_cell.angle_alpha   90.00
_cell.angle_beta   90.00
_cell.angle_gamma   90.00
#
_symmetry.space_group_name_H-M   'P 1'
#
loop_
_entity.id
_entity.type
_entity.pdbx_description
1 polymer ?
#
loop_
_entity_poly.entity_id
_entity_poly.type
_entity_poly.pdbx_seq_one_letter_code
_entity_poly.pdbx_strand_id
1 'polypeptide(L)'
;MNIKPKKFNTFSIAVVVPTKNRHEDLSIFFDSLLKQSVLPNQIIVIDQSEENLSEELIKKKVNTFKSSRLTYIHNKDINGLVEAKNYSLRYNKSDLICFLEDDEVLEVDFLKQIVLGFNSNRLMKGCSGVITNPPNKNYFYEFFFHLFHVGIYKDIRVGIYGHESFKNKLIISDKLSGGLSVWKKEIFSDILFDLNNGLHFTEDIDFSSRVFDLFPDSLYINTDARLAHYFSKSNRFNVINRYSKKVVEYIIYYKKRNKYFFSIFHLCWLLVGIFIESSLKSLLSLSFSPILGYYHGLFKGLRHKIIS
;
A
#
# COMPACT_ATOMS: atom_id res chain seq x y z
N MET A 1 -46.13 8.68 -6.64
CA MET A 1 -44.84 8.72 -7.36
C MET A 1 -44.03 7.48 -6.96
N ASN A 2 -44.01 6.45 -7.81
CA ASN A 2 -43.20 5.24 -7.57
C ASN A 2 -41.73 5.56 -7.87
N ILE A 3 -40.95 5.83 -6.83
CA ILE A 3 -39.49 5.93 -6.94
C ILE A 3 -38.97 4.51 -7.15
N LYS A 4 -38.68 4.15 -8.41
CA LYS A 4 -37.96 2.91 -8.72
C LYS A 4 -36.63 2.93 -7.94
N PRO A 5 -36.29 1.86 -7.19
CA PRO A 5 -35.00 1.80 -6.52
C PRO A 5 -33.91 1.94 -7.59
N LYS A 6 -33.00 2.94 -7.43
CA LYS A 6 -31.79 3.04 -8.24
C LYS A 6 -31.06 1.69 -8.13
N LYS A 7 -30.94 0.98 -9.26
CA LYS A 7 -30.02 -0.16 -9.36
C LYS A 7 -28.62 0.37 -9.00
N PHE A 8 -28.15 0.07 -7.79
CA PHE A 8 -26.75 0.25 -7.45
C PHE A 8 -25.98 -0.71 -8.35
N ASN A 9 -25.21 -0.19 -9.30
CA ASN A 9 -24.20 -0.98 -9.99
C ASN A 9 -23.22 -1.44 -8.91
N THR A 10 -23.34 -2.67 -8.45
CA THR A 10 -22.43 -3.23 -7.49
C THR A 10 -21.17 -3.66 -8.25
N PHE A 11 -20.05 -2.97 -7.99
CA PHE A 11 -18.76 -3.39 -8.52
C PHE A 11 -18.37 -4.77 -7.99
N SER A 12 -17.91 -5.64 -8.87
CA SER A 12 -17.21 -6.85 -8.48
C SER A 12 -15.80 -6.50 -7.99
N ILE A 13 -15.32 -7.19 -6.94
CA ILE A 13 -14.02 -6.94 -6.31
C ILE A 13 -13.17 -8.21 -6.27
N ALA A 14 -11.92 -8.10 -6.73
CA ALA A 14 -10.89 -9.10 -6.51
C ALA A 14 -9.97 -8.65 -5.37
N VAL A 15 -9.69 -9.52 -4.42
CA VAL A 15 -8.66 -9.34 -3.40
C VAL A 15 -7.39 -10.03 -3.85
N VAL A 16 -6.29 -9.29 -3.92
CA VAL A 16 -4.95 -9.77 -4.28
C VAL A 16 -4.07 -9.75 -3.05
N VAL A 17 -3.45 -10.90 -2.74
CA VAL A 17 -2.59 -11.07 -1.55
C VAL A 17 -1.25 -11.65 -1.99
N PRO A 18 -0.21 -10.82 -2.14
CA PRO A 18 1.16 -11.29 -2.23
C PRO A 18 1.62 -11.82 -0.87
N THR A 19 2.30 -12.97 -0.85
CA THR A 19 2.86 -13.56 0.37
C THR A 19 4.21 -14.20 0.11
N LYS A 20 5.05 -14.31 1.14
CA LYS A 20 6.35 -15.01 1.08
C LYS A 20 6.75 -15.53 2.45
N ASN A 21 6.80 -16.86 2.63
CA ASN A 21 7.23 -17.53 3.87
C ASN A 21 6.46 -17.04 5.13
N ARG A 22 5.14 -16.82 4.99
CA ARG A 22 4.26 -16.27 6.04
C ARG A 22 2.93 -17.01 6.13
N HIS A 23 2.97 -18.34 6.15
CA HIS A 23 1.77 -19.18 6.13
C HIS A 23 0.82 -18.93 7.32
N GLU A 24 1.36 -18.60 8.50
CA GLU A 24 0.56 -18.29 9.68
C GLU A 24 -0.14 -16.94 9.54
N ASP A 25 0.58 -15.89 9.15
CA ASP A 25 0.03 -14.56 8.90
C ASP A 25 -1.08 -14.64 7.83
N LEU A 26 -0.80 -15.32 6.71
CA LEU A 26 -1.76 -15.54 5.63
C LEU A 26 -3.01 -16.28 6.14
N SER A 27 -2.87 -17.26 7.03
CA SER A 27 -3.98 -17.99 7.61
C SER A 27 -4.89 -17.07 8.44
N ILE A 28 -4.30 -16.20 9.27
CA ILE A 28 -5.03 -15.21 10.11
C ILE A 28 -5.73 -14.18 9.21
N PHE A 29 -5.03 -13.68 8.18
CA PHE A 29 -5.62 -12.78 7.19
C PHE A 29 -6.89 -13.39 6.58
N PHE A 30 -6.83 -14.65 6.12
CA PHE A 30 -7.98 -15.34 5.53
C PHE A 30 -9.14 -15.53 6.52
N ASP A 31 -8.87 -15.71 7.81
CA ASP A 31 -9.94 -15.79 8.82
C ASP A 31 -10.71 -14.46 8.94
N SER A 32 -10.05 -13.32 8.73
CA SER A 32 -10.72 -12.02 8.70
C SER A 32 -11.41 -11.74 7.36
N LEU A 33 -10.79 -12.13 6.25
CA LEU A 33 -11.35 -11.95 4.90
C LEU A 33 -12.65 -12.74 4.73
N LEU A 34 -12.70 -13.98 5.23
CA LEU A 34 -13.87 -14.84 5.12
C LEU A 34 -15.01 -14.46 6.09
N LYS A 35 -14.75 -13.54 7.02
CA LYS A 35 -15.78 -12.94 7.91
C LYS A 35 -16.36 -11.62 7.38
N GLN A 36 -15.94 -11.17 6.20
CA GLN A 36 -16.47 -9.93 5.63
C GLN A 36 -17.96 -10.01 5.38
N SER A 37 -18.70 -8.93 5.69
CA SER A 37 -20.14 -8.81 5.41
C SER A 37 -20.47 -8.82 3.91
N VAL A 38 -19.49 -8.44 3.08
CA VAL A 38 -19.50 -8.58 1.62
C VAL A 38 -18.24 -9.33 1.22
N LEU A 39 -18.39 -10.55 0.73
CA LEU A 39 -17.26 -11.39 0.31
C LEU A 39 -16.73 -10.90 -1.07
N PRO A 40 -15.42 -11.03 -1.34
CA PRO A 40 -14.87 -10.72 -2.64
C PRO A 40 -15.37 -11.72 -3.69
N ASN A 41 -15.54 -11.26 -4.93
CA ASN A 41 -15.91 -12.12 -6.06
C ASN A 41 -14.74 -13.04 -6.47
N GLN A 42 -13.52 -12.54 -6.27
CA GLN A 42 -12.30 -13.28 -6.58
C GLN A 42 -11.23 -13.03 -5.51
N ILE A 43 -10.45 -14.08 -5.23
CA ILE A 43 -9.26 -14.01 -4.37
C ILE A 43 -8.09 -14.52 -5.20
N ILE A 44 -7.01 -13.73 -5.27
CA ILE A 44 -5.78 -14.06 -6.00
C ILE A 44 -4.64 -14.05 -5.00
N VAL A 45 -4.03 -15.21 -4.76
CA VAL A 45 -2.84 -15.34 -3.91
C VAL A 45 -1.63 -15.50 -4.82
N ILE A 46 -0.59 -14.68 -4.60
CA ILE A 46 0.71 -14.81 -5.24
C ILE A 46 1.71 -15.20 -4.17
N ASP A 47 1.97 -16.49 -4.06
CA ASP A 47 2.88 -17.07 -3.06
C ASP A 47 4.28 -17.21 -3.66
N GLN A 48 5.22 -16.45 -3.11
CA GLN A 48 6.63 -16.40 -3.49
C GLN A 48 7.51 -17.24 -2.55
N SER A 49 6.90 -18.11 -1.73
CA SER A 49 7.60 -18.93 -0.74
C SER A 49 8.48 -19.99 -1.41
N GLU A 50 9.52 -20.43 -0.71
CA GLU A 50 10.35 -21.56 -1.18
C GLU A 50 9.55 -22.86 -1.22
N GLU A 51 8.68 -23.06 -0.22
CA GLU A 51 7.82 -24.25 -0.11
C GLU A 51 6.34 -23.84 -0.17
N ASN A 52 5.53 -24.67 -0.82
CA ASN A 52 4.09 -24.45 -0.93
C ASN A 52 3.34 -25.03 0.29
N LEU A 53 3.45 -24.35 1.43
CA LEU A 53 2.82 -24.81 2.69
C LEU A 53 1.39 -24.31 2.88
N SER A 54 0.98 -23.29 2.13
CA SER A 54 -0.28 -22.58 2.40
C SER A 54 -1.43 -23.00 1.49
N GLU A 55 -1.17 -23.54 0.30
CA GLU A 55 -2.18 -23.72 -0.76
C GLU A 55 -3.35 -24.60 -0.32
N GLU A 56 -3.08 -25.77 0.25
CA GLU A 56 -4.14 -26.69 0.68
C GLU A 56 -5.00 -26.12 1.80
N LEU A 57 -4.36 -25.48 2.79
CA LEU A 57 -5.05 -24.83 3.90
C LEU A 57 -5.98 -23.73 3.39
N ILE A 58 -5.48 -22.88 2.50
CA ILE A 58 -6.24 -21.75 1.95
C ILE A 58 -7.38 -22.26 1.05
N LYS A 59 -7.12 -23.25 0.19
CA LYS A 59 -8.17 -23.89 -0.61
C LYS A 59 -9.29 -24.46 0.30
N LYS A 60 -8.94 -25.15 1.38
CA LYS A 60 -9.91 -25.69 2.33
C LYS A 60 -10.72 -24.57 2.99
N LYS A 61 -10.09 -23.48 3.44
CA LYS A 61 -10.79 -22.32 4.02
C LYS A 61 -11.76 -21.70 3.02
N VAL A 62 -11.31 -21.39 1.80
CA VAL A 62 -12.15 -20.73 0.78
C VAL A 62 -13.29 -21.61 0.28
N ASN A 63 -13.09 -22.91 0.16
CA ASN A 63 -14.13 -23.84 -0.29
C ASN A 63 -15.34 -23.91 0.65
N THR A 64 -15.19 -23.50 1.92
CA THR A 64 -16.34 -23.38 2.84
C THR A 64 -17.26 -22.21 2.46
N PHE A 65 -16.77 -21.25 1.64
CA PHE A 65 -17.47 -20.07 1.18
C PHE A 65 -17.65 -20.12 -0.34
N LYS A 66 -18.78 -20.67 -0.80
CA LYS A 66 -19.07 -20.92 -2.23
C LYS A 66 -19.16 -19.66 -3.11
N SER A 67 -19.02 -18.47 -2.54
CA SER A 67 -19.23 -17.18 -3.23
C SER A 67 -17.98 -16.58 -3.86
N SER A 68 -16.79 -17.03 -3.49
CA SER A 68 -15.52 -16.48 -3.97
C SER A 68 -14.75 -17.46 -4.84
N ARG A 69 -14.22 -16.98 -5.97
CA ARG A 69 -13.32 -17.76 -6.83
C ARG A 69 -11.88 -17.60 -6.35
N LEU A 70 -11.23 -18.66 -5.90
CA LEU A 70 -9.80 -18.67 -5.56
C LEU A 70 -8.93 -18.95 -6.79
N THR A 71 -7.88 -18.14 -6.96
CA THR A 71 -6.74 -18.37 -7.85
C THR A 71 -5.49 -18.34 -6.97
N TYR A 72 -4.88 -19.49 -6.71
CA TYR A 72 -3.64 -19.61 -5.93
C TYR A 72 -2.48 -19.91 -6.87
N ILE A 73 -1.44 -19.08 -6.84
CA ILE A 73 -0.25 -19.20 -7.68
C ILE A 73 0.96 -19.27 -6.75
N HIS A 74 1.61 -20.43 -6.71
CA HIS A 74 2.91 -20.59 -6.08
C HIS A 74 3.99 -20.42 -7.16
N ASN A 75 4.80 -19.36 -7.03
CA ASN A 75 5.88 -19.08 -7.93
C ASN A 75 7.02 -18.34 -7.23
N LYS A 76 8.07 -19.06 -6.85
CA LYS A 76 9.25 -18.54 -6.16
C LYS A 76 10.14 -17.62 -7.00
N ASP A 77 9.97 -17.65 -8.33
CA ASP A 77 10.77 -16.83 -9.26
C ASP A 77 10.26 -15.37 -9.30
N ILE A 78 9.07 -15.09 -8.78
CA ILE A 78 8.57 -13.71 -8.62
C ILE A 78 9.38 -13.01 -7.54
N ASN A 79 9.97 -11.86 -7.89
CA ASN A 79 10.88 -11.13 -6.99
C ASN A 79 10.23 -9.90 -6.36
N GLY A 80 9.57 -10.12 -5.23
CA GLY A 80 9.07 -9.05 -4.37
C GLY A 80 7.65 -8.55 -4.69
N LEU A 81 7.21 -7.61 -3.85
CA LEU A 81 5.82 -7.13 -3.79
C LEU A 81 5.35 -6.51 -5.11
N VAL A 82 6.17 -5.67 -5.73
CA VAL A 82 5.82 -4.91 -6.93
C VAL A 82 5.59 -5.84 -8.12
N GLU A 83 6.47 -6.83 -8.30
CA GLU A 83 6.32 -7.83 -9.36
C GLU A 83 5.09 -8.70 -9.11
N ALA A 84 4.86 -9.14 -7.88
CA ALA A 84 3.69 -9.92 -7.51
C ALA A 84 2.37 -9.17 -7.79
N LYS A 85 2.30 -7.87 -7.47
CA LYS A 85 1.15 -7.02 -7.81
C LYS A 85 0.91 -6.98 -9.32
N ASN A 86 1.93 -6.65 -10.13
CA ASN A 86 1.80 -6.62 -11.59
C ASN A 86 1.46 -8.00 -12.18
N TYR A 87 2.07 -9.06 -11.65
CA TYR A 87 1.80 -10.43 -12.10
C TYR A 87 0.35 -10.84 -11.87
N SER A 88 -0.23 -10.45 -10.73
CA SER A 88 -1.61 -10.78 -10.36
C SER A 88 -2.67 -10.22 -11.30
N LEU A 89 -2.36 -9.11 -11.99
CA LEU A 89 -3.30 -8.43 -12.90
C LEU A 89 -3.77 -9.35 -14.04
N ARG A 90 -2.94 -10.30 -14.46
CA ARG A 90 -3.25 -11.28 -15.52
C ARG A 90 -4.43 -12.19 -15.18
N TYR A 91 -4.70 -12.36 -13.88
CA TYR A 91 -5.75 -13.24 -13.36
C TYR A 91 -7.01 -12.51 -12.95
N ASN A 92 -6.96 -11.17 -12.86
CA ASN A 92 -8.11 -10.38 -12.42
C ASN A 92 -9.24 -10.37 -13.45
N LYS A 93 -10.45 -10.69 -12.97
CA LYS A 93 -11.70 -10.64 -13.77
C LYS A 93 -12.73 -9.68 -13.20
N SER A 94 -12.42 -9.02 -12.08
CA SER A 94 -13.31 -8.11 -11.37
C SER A 94 -13.12 -6.66 -11.82
N ASP A 95 -14.09 -5.80 -11.49
CA ASP A 95 -14.07 -4.38 -11.81
C ASP A 95 -13.09 -3.60 -10.93
N LEU A 96 -12.97 -4.03 -9.67
CA LEU A 96 -12.06 -3.48 -8.67
C LEU A 96 -10.99 -4.50 -8.30
N ILE A 97 -9.76 -4.01 -8.10
CA ILE A 97 -8.62 -4.79 -7.62
C ILE A 97 -8.21 -4.21 -6.27
N CYS A 98 -8.30 -5.02 -5.23
CA CYS A 98 -7.93 -4.69 -3.85
C CYS A 98 -6.61 -5.38 -3.51
N PHE A 99 -5.52 -4.62 -3.35
CA PHE A 99 -4.25 -5.13 -2.84
C PHE A 99 -4.25 -5.08 -1.32
N LEU A 100 -4.05 -6.22 -0.67
CA LEU A 100 -3.94 -6.39 0.77
C LEU A 100 -2.67 -7.15 1.10
N GLU A 101 -2.12 -6.91 2.31
CA GLU A 101 -0.96 -7.64 2.82
C GLU A 101 -1.41 -8.85 3.67
N ASP A 102 -0.54 -9.86 3.77
CA ASP A 102 -0.82 -11.12 4.47
C ASP A 102 -0.83 -10.99 6.00
N ASP A 103 -0.33 -9.87 6.54
CA ASP A 103 -0.29 -9.54 7.98
C ASP A 103 -1.32 -8.48 8.41
N GLU A 104 -2.40 -8.34 7.64
CA GLU A 104 -3.55 -7.47 7.94
C GLU A 104 -4.74 -8.26 8.48
N VAL A 105 -5.53 -7.62 9.34
CA VAL A 105 -6.80 -8.15 9.86
C VAL A 105 -7.90 -7.14 9.56
N LEU A 106 -8.83 -7.53 8.71
CA LEU A 106 -9.90 -6.66 8.23
C LEU A 106 -11.03 -6.54 9.27
N GLU A 107 -11.56 -5.33 9.49
CA GLU A 107 -12.86 -5.17 10.15
C GLU A 107 -13.98 -5.72 9.24
N VAL A 108 -15.07 -6.20 9.84
CA VAL A 108 -16.11 -6.98 9.16
C VAL A 108 -16.77 -6.28 7.96
N ASP A 109 -16.78 -4.97 7.93
CA ASP A 109 -17.40 -4.17 6.87
C ASP A 109 -16.36 -3.53 5.91
N PHE A 110 -15.06 -3.88 5.99
CA PHE A 110 -14.01 -3.26 5.18
C PHE A 110 -14.35 -3.26 3.68
N LEU A 111 -14.57 -4.43 3.07
CA LEU A 111 -14.87 -4.53 1.63
C LEU A 111 -16.20 -3.86 1.27
N LYS A 112 -17.21 -3.95 2.13
CA LYS A 112 -18.49 -3.27 1.95
C LYS A 112 -18.31 -1.75 1.87
N GLN A 113 -17.56 -1.16 2.80
CA GLN A 113 -17.32 0.29 2.81
C GLN A 113 -16.54 0.76 1.57
N ILE A 114 -15.56 -0.03 1.12
CA ILE A 114 -14.87 0.23 -0.15
C ILE A 114 -15.86 0.27 -1.32
N VAL A 115 -16.68 -0.76 -1.50
CA VAL A 115 -17.65 -0.83 -2.62
C VAL A 115 -18.66 0.32 -2.55
N LEU A 116 -19.14 0.67 -1.36
CA LEU A 116 -20.02 1.82 -1.15
C LEU A 116 -19.35 3.14 -1.55
N GLY A 117 -18.07 3.32 -1.25
CA GLY A 117 -17.27 4.47 -1.66
C GLY A 117 -17.26 4.63 -3.18
N PHE A 118 -16.90 3.57 -3.92
CA PHE A 118 -16.91 3.58 -5.40
C PHE A 118 -18.31 3.80 -5.99
N ASN A 119 -19.36 3.26 -5.38
CA ASN A 119 -20.74 3.48 -5.82
C ASN A 119 -21.19 4.93 -5.60
N SER A 120 -20.72 5.59 -4.54
CA SER A 120 -21.10 6.97 -4.21
C SER A 120 -20.38 8.00 -5.09
N ASN A 121 -19.18 7.69 -5.59
CA ASN A 121 -18.38 8.59 -6.41
C ASN A 121 -17.88 7.91 -7.70
N ARG A 122 -18.53 8.23 -8.83
CA ARG A 122 -18.18 7.64 -10.13
C ARG A 122 -16.81 8.08 -10.67
N LEU A 123 -16.30 9.23 -10.24
CA LEU A 123 -14.99 9.74 -10.65
C LEU A 123 -13.84 9.03 -9.90
N MET A 124 -14.13 8.35 -8.79
CA MET A 124 -13.14 7.63 -8.02
C MET A 124 -12.43 6.59 -8.89
N LYS A 125 -11.12 6.65 -8.95
CA LYS A 125 -10.21 5.72 -9.64
C LYS A 125 -9.48 4.80 -8.67
N GLY A 126 -9.19 5.31 -7.48
CA GLY A 126 -8.56 4.56 -6.40
C GLY A 126 -9.10 4.94 -5.03
N CYS A 127 -9.08 3.99 -4.12
CA CYS A 127 -9.49 4.17 -2.73
C CYS A 127 -8.59 3.36 -1.80
N SER A 128 -8.24 3.90 -0.64
CA SER A 128 -7.66 3.10 0.44
C SER A 128 -8.53 3.16 1.69
N GLY A 129 -8.37 2.18 2.57
CA GLY A 129 -8.90 2.23 3.92
C GLY A 129 -7.97 2.95 4.90
N VAL A 130 -8.21 2.71 6.19
CA VAL A 130 -7.47 3.27 7.33
C VAL A 130 -6.89 2.16 8.19
N ILE A 131 -5.60 2.28 8.53
CA ILE A 131 -4.94 1.44 9.53
C ILE A 131 -5.34 1.94 10.92
N THR A 132 -5.91 1.05 11.75
CA THR A 132 -6.41 1.38 13.09
C THR A 132 -5.33 1.37 14.17
N ASN A 133 -4.23 0.62 13.94
CA ASN A 133 -3.12 0.40 14.87
C ASN A 133 -1.75 0.80 14.30
N PRO A 134 -1.55 2.02 13.79
CA PRO A 134 -0.26 2.43 13.24
C PRO A 134 0.83 2.38 14.34
N PRO A 135 2.09 1.99 13.99
CA PRO A 135 3.11 1.67 14.98
C PRO A 135 3.64 2.88 15.77
N ASN A 136 3.56 4.07 15.23
CA ASN A 136 4.12 5.30 15.82
C ASN A 136 3.06 6.39 16.00
N LYS A 137 1.88 6.02 16.52
CA LYS A 137 0.83 6.99 16.78
C LYS A 137 1.17 7.83 18.03
N ASN A 138 1.90 8.93 17.83
CA ASN A 138 2.07 9.95 18.84
C ASN A 138 2.23 11.32 18.19
N TYR A 139 1.84 12.35 18.93
CA TYR A 139 1.85 13.75 18.47
C TYR A 139 3.23 14.21 17.98
N PHE A 140 4.32 13.84 18.66
CA PHE A 140 5.67 14.24 18.26
C PHE A 140 6.06 13.63 16.92
N TYR A 141 5.76 12.34 16.71
CA TYR A 141 6.03 11.70 15.43
C TYR A 141 5.27 12.37 14.28
N GLU A 142 3.97 12.62 14.47
CA GLU A 142 3.14 13.27 13.45
C GLU A 142 3.65 14.69 13.15
N PHE A 143 3.98 15.47 14.19
CA PHE A 143 4.54 16.80 14.04
C PHE A 143 5.85 16.79 13.23
N PHE A 144 6.84 15.97 13.62
CA PHE A 144 8.11 15.86 12.91
C PHE A 144 7.94 15.29 11.51
N PHE A 145 7.04 14.34 11.32
CA PHE A 145 6.72 13.82 9.99
C PHE A 145 6.25 14.95 9.09
N HIS A 146 5.22 15.69 9.48
CA HIS A 146 4.68 16.79 8.67
C HIS A 146 5.65 17.97 8.49
N LEU A 147 6.53 18.20 9.46
CA LEU A 147 7.57 19.22 9.36
C LEU A 147 8.53 18.95 8.19
N PHE A 148 8.93 17.70 7.99
CA PHE A 148 9.91 17.34 6.96
C PHE A 148 9.30 16.81 5.66
N HIS A 149 8.08 16.28 5.68
CA HIS A 149 7.39 15.79 4.49
C HIS A 149 6.52 16.89 3.87
N VAL A 150 7.15 17.82 3.14
CA VAL A 150 6.51 18.96 2.50
C VAL A 150 6.52 18.84 0.97
N GLY A 151 5.70 19.65 0.28
CA GLY A 151 5.61 19.67 -1.16
C GLY A 151 5.26 18.29 -1.74
N ILE A 152 6.06 17.78 -2.69
CA ILE A 152 5.82 16.47 -3.33
C ILE A 152 5.86 15.29 -2.34
N TYR A 153 6.45 15.47 -1.17
CA TYR A 153 6.53 14.45 -0.11
C TYR A 153 5.41 14.55 0.93
N LYS A 154 4.56 15.59 0.84
CA LYS A 154 3.41 15.71 1.75
C LYS A 154 2.57 14.45 1.70
N ASP A 155 2.22 13.90 2.87
CA ASP A 155 1.43 12.70 3.01
C ASP A 155 0.44 12.84 4.16
N ILE A 156 -0.84 12.90 3.82
CA ILE A 156 -1.92 13.09 4.80
C ILE A 156 -2.27 11.82 5.56
N ARG A 157 -1.85 10.65 5.08
CA ARG A 157 -2.18 9.34 5.67
C ARG A 157 -1.73 9.25 7.13
N VAL A 158 -0.58 9.84 7.47
CA VAL A 158 -0.03 9.84 8.83
C VAL A 158 -0.97 10.53 9.82
N GLY A 159 -1.59 11.64 9.44
CA GLY A 159 -2.59 12.33 10.27
C GLY A 159 -3.99 11.68 10.27
N ILE A 160 -4.19 10.63 9.47
CA ILE A 160 -5.49 9.93 9.38
C ILE A 160 -5.44 8.59 10.12
N TYR A 161 -4.35 7.83 9.96
CA TYR A 161 -4.25 6.49 10.52
C TYR A 161 -4.27 6.49 12.06
N GLY A 162 -4.97 5.51 12.62
CA GLY A 162 -5.14 5.36 14.05
C GLY A 162 -6.18 6.30 14.70
N HIS A 163 -6.82 7.19 13.95
CA HIS A 163 -7.95 7.97 14.44
C HIS A 163 -9.26 7.19 14.35
N GLU A 164 -10.15 7.38 15.33
CA GLU A 164 -11.38 6.57 15.45
C GLU A 164 -12.52 7.10 14.58
N SER A 165 -12.60 8.41 14.38
CA SER A 165 -13.72 9.03 13.67
C SER A 165 -13.30 10.25 12.87
N PHE A 166 -13.98 10.44 11.75
CA PHE A 166 -13.82 11.59 10.86
C PHE A 166 -15.17 12.16 10.46
N LYS A 167 -15.24 13.49 10.32
CA LYS A 167 -16.44 14.17 9.83
C LYS A 167 -16.74 13.78 8.38
N ASN A 168 -15.72 13.67 7.56
CA ASN A 168 -15.83 13.27 6.17
C ASN A 168 -15.40 11.81 6.02
N LYS A 169 -16.27 11.00 5.44
CA LYS A 169 -15.99 9.56 5.21
C LYS A 169 -15.02 9.32 4.05
N LEU A 170 -15.03 10.19 3.05
CA LEU A 170 -14.14 10.14 1.89
C LEU A 170 -13.25 11.40 1.89
N ILE A 171 -11.94 11.20 2.01
CA ILE A 171 -10.94 12.27 2.04
C ILE A 171 -10.11 12.15 0.76
N ILE A 172 -10.02 13.24 -0.04
CA ILE A 172 -9.18 13.27 -1.24
C ILE A 172 -7.70 13.13 -0.83
N SER A 173 -6.97 12.27 -1.53
CA SER A 173 -5.55 12.06 -1.31
C SER A 173 -4.83 11.86 -2.65
N ASP A 174 -3.61 12.37 -2.79
CA ASP A 174 -2.72 12.07 -3.91
C ASP A 174 -1.90 10.78 -3.70
N LYS A 175 -2.04 10.16 -2.52
CA LYS A 175 -1.30 8.95 -2.10
C LYS A 175 -2.23 7.97 -1.42
N LEU A 176 -2.19 6.70 -1.86
CA LEU A 176 -2.88 5.59 -1.24
C LEU A 176 -1.84 4.57 -0.75
N SER A 177 -2.15 3.83 0.31
CA SER A 177 -1.26 2.79 0.84
C SER A 177 -1.23 1.55 -0.03
N GLY A 178 -0.04 1.02 -0.27
CA GLY A 178 0.18 -0.13 -1.14
C GLY A 178 -0.50 -1.41 -0.69
N GLY A 179 -0.55 -1.64 0.63
CA GLY A 179 -1.10 -2.86 1.23
C GLY A 179 -2.62 -2.83 1.44
N LEU A 180 -3.28 -1.67 1.39
CA LEU A 180 -4.73 -1.54 1.59
C LEU A 180 -5.41 -0.67 0.53
N SER A 181 -4.93 -0.69 -0.69
CA SER A 181 -5.46 0.11 -1.79
C SER A 181 -6.33 -0.69 -2.75
N VAL A 182 -7.36 -0.04 -3.23
CA VAL A 182 -8.32 -0.59 -4.20
C VAL A 182 -8.38 0.32 -5.41
N TRP A 183 -8.32 -0.27 -6.59
CA TRP A 183 -8.21 0.44 -7.85
C TRP A 183 -9.24 -0.07 -8.85
N LYS A 184 -9.78 0.81 -9.70
CA LYS A 184 -10.51 0.36 -10.88
C LYS A 184 -9.55 -0.36 -11.83
N LYS A 185 -9.93 -1.52 -12.35
CA LYS A 185 -9.08 -2.33 -13.24
C LYS A 185 -8.61 -1.58 -14.48
N GLU A 186 -9.39 -0.61 -14.96
CA GLU A 186 -9.07 0.19 -16.14
C GLU A 186 -7.77 1.00 -16.00
N ILE A 187 -7.36 1.33 -14.77
CA ILE A 187 -6.10 2.04 -14.52
C ILE A 187 -4.89 1.23 -15.01
N PHE A 188 -4.96 -0.08 -14.88
CA PHE A 188 -3.85 -0.97 -15.20
C PHE A 188 -3.67 -1.24 -16.70
N SER A 189 -4.55 -0.71 -17.57
CA SER A 189 -4.28 -0.67 -19.01
C SER A 189 -3.19 0.34 -19.38
N ASP A 190 -3.06 1.41 -18.60
CA ASP A 190 -2.19 2.54 -18.90
C ASP A 190 -1.02 2.68 -17.92
N ILE A 191 -1.22 2.27 -16.66
CA ILE A 191 -0.24 2.45 -15.58
C ILE A 191 -0.02 1.14 -14.82
N LEU A 192 1.24 0.68 -14.76
CA LEU A 192 1.67 -0.44 -13.93
C LEU A 192 2.55 0.06 -12.77
N PHE A 193 2.72 -0.77 -11.73
CA PHE A 193 3.73 -0.51 -10.72
C PHE A 193 5.14 -0.56 -11.35
N ASP A 194 6.03 0.33 -10.90
CA ASP A 194 7.37 0.47 -11.48
C ASP A 194 8.30 -0.66 -11.03
N LEU A 195 8.63 -1.56 -11.96
CA LEU A 195 9.60 -2.64 -11.75
C LEU A 195 11.05 -2.21 -11.95
N ASN A 196 11.28 -1.13 -12.71
CA ASN A 196 12.59 -0.80 -13.24
C ASN A 196 13.49 -0.07 -12.24
N ASN A 197 12.89 0.68 -11.32
CA ASN A 197 13.63 1.56 -10.41
C ASN A 197 13.79 1.00 -8.98
N GLY A 198 13.40 -0.24 -8.74
CA GLY A 198 13.63 -0.97 -7.49
C GLY A 198 12.90 -0.39 -6.27
N LEU A 199 11.75 0.25 -6.47
CA LEU A 199 10.92 0.83 -5.42
C LEU A 199 10.34 -0.28 -4.52
N HIS A 200 10.34 -0.03 -3.21
CA HIS A 200 9.81 -0.94 -2.21
C HIS A 200 9.03 -0.22 -1.11
N PHE A 201 9.55 0.93 -0.63
CA PHE A 201 8.88 1.76 0.40
C PHE A 201 8.03 2.87 -0.20
N THR A 202 8.24 3.19 -1.47
CA THR A 202 7.58 4.29 -2.18
C THR A 202 6.88 3.84 -3.45
N GLU A 203 6.70 2.53 -3.65
CA GLU A 203 6.01 2.00 -4.83
C GLU A 203 4.55 2.45 -4.89
N ASP A 204 3.91 2.56 -3.71
CA ASP A 204 2.55 3.04 -3.56
C ASP A 204 2.43 4.55 -3.81
N ILE A 205 3.37 5.32 -3.27
CA ILE A 205 3.46 6.77 -3.48
C ILE A 205 3.70 7.08 -4.96
N ASP A 206 4.64 6.37 -5.61
CA ASP A 206 4.93 6.53 -7.03
C ASP A 206 3.71 6.20 -7.90
N PHE A 207 3.10 5.03 -7.65
CA PHE A 207 1.94 4.59 -8.43
C PHE A 207 0.75 5.54 -8.25
N SER A 208 0.39 5.85 -7.00
CA SER A 208 -0.72 6.76 -6.70
C SER A 208 -0.52 8.13 -7.32
N SER A 209 0.69 8.68 -7.23
CA SER A 209 1.00 9.99 -7.78
C SER A 209 0.90 10.02 -9.31
N ARG A 210 1.30 8.94 -10.00
CA ARG A 210 1.14 8.83 -11.46
C ARG A 210 -0.33 8.74 -11.86
N VAL A 211 -1.14 8.01 -11.10
CA VAL A 211 -2.59 7.97 -11.32
C VAL A 211 -3.22 9.33 -11.04
N PHE A 212 -2.84 10.00 -9.95
CA PHE A 212 -3.37 11.31 -9.59
C PHE A 212 -3.03 12.39 -10.63
N ASP A 213 -1.83 12.34 -11.24
CA ASP A 213 -1.44 13.27 -12.32
C ASP A 213 -2.32 13.13 -13.57
N LEU A 214 -2.76 11.90 -13.90
CA LEU A 214 -3.65 11.64 -15.03
C LEU A 214 -5.13 11.87 -14.70
N PHE A 215 -5.50 11.61 -13.46
CA PHE A 215 -6.88 11.70 -12.96
C PHE A 215 -6.93 12.49 -11.65
N PRO A 216 -6.79 13.83 -11.70
CA PRO A 216 -6.83 14.66 -10.49
C PRO A 216 -8.12 14.46 -9.70
N ASP A 217 -8.02 14.58 -8.37
CA ASP A 217 -9.15 14.47 -7.43
C ASP A 217 -9.93 13.13 -7.50
N SER A 218 -9.30 12.07 -8.02
CA SER A 218 -9.93 10.76 -8.20
C SER A 218 -9.51 9.70 -7.18
N LEU A 219 -8.57 10.02 -6.28
CA LEU A 219 -8.08 9.12 -5.24
C LEU A 219 -8.61 9.53 -3.87
N TYR A 220 -9.06 8.55 -3.07
CA TYR A 220 -9.71 8.80 -1.80
C TYR A 220 -9.23 7.86 -0.69
N ILE A 221 -9.22 8.35 0.54
CA ILE A 221 -9.14 7.52 1.74
C ILE A 221 -10.57 7.41 2.30
N ASN A 222 -11.07 6.17 2.40
CA ASN A 222 -12.36 5.88 3.02
C ASN A 222 -12.13 5.55 4.50
N THR A 223 -12.54 6.45 5.38
CA THR A 223 -12.31 6.35 6.82
C THR A 223 -13.18 5.31 7.53
N ASP A 224 -14.26 4.83 6.86
CA ASP A 224 -15.12 3.74 7.34
C ASP A 224 -14.57 2.36 6.94
N ALA A 225 -13.64 2.27 5.97
CA ALA A 225 -12.99 1.03 5.59
C ALA A 225 -11.73 0.83 6.46
N ARG A 226 -11.83 -0.03 7.46
CA ARG A 226 -10.86 -0.11 8.56
C ARG A 226 -10.23 -1.50 8.66
N LEU A 227 -8.94 -1.53 8.99
CA LEU A 227 -8.19 -2.76 9.26
C LEU A 227 -7.08 -2.54 10.29
N ALA A 228 -6.61 -3.60 10.91
CA ALA A 228 -5.39 -3.61 11.72
C ALA A 228 -4.24 -4.25 10.93
N HIS A 229 -3.03 -3.66 11.00
CA HIS A 229 -1.83 -4.15 10.34
C HIS A 229 -0.79 -4.55 11.39
N TYR A 230 -0.43 -5.83 11.44
CA TYR A 230 0.41 -6.38 12.50
C TYR A 230 1.91 -6.36 12.21
N PHE A 231 2.33 -5.90 11.04
CA PHE A 231 3.73 -5.67 10.65
C PHE A 231 4.63 -6.87 10.96
N SER A 232 4.43 -7.98 10.26
CA SER A 232 5.22 -9.21 10.43
C SER A 232 6.72 -8.93 10.54
N LYS A 233 7.42 -9.66 11.41
CA LYS A 233 8.87 -9.51 11.62
C LYS A 233 9.71 -10.23 10.57
N SER A 234 9.12 -11.14 9.80
CA SER A 234 9.80 -11.90 8.77
C SER A 234 10.14 -11.06 7.54
N ASN A 235 11.17 -11.46 6.81
CA ASN A 235 11.60 -10.84 5.53
C ASN A 235 11.96 -9.34 5.60
N ARG A 236 12.41 -8.83 6.77
CA ARG A 236 12.76 -7.41 6.92
C ARG A 236 14.21 -7.13 6.58
N PHE A 237 14.45 -5.96 5.99
CA PHE A 237 15.80 -5.48 5.78
C PHE A 237 16.53 -5.25 7.10
N ASN A 238 17.85 -5.50 7.10
CA ASN A 238 18.69 -5.02 8.17
C ASN A 238 18.68 -3.47 8.24
N VAL A 239 19.12 -2.91 9.36
CA VAL A 239 19.02 -1.47 9.64
C VAL A 239 19.71 -0.62 8.57
N ILE A 240 20.93 -1.01 8.14
CA ILE A 240 21.68 -0.27 7.11
C ILE A 240 20.91 -0.25 5.79
N ASN A 241 20.45 -1.42 5.33
CA ASN A 241 19.70 -1.53 4.08
C ASN A 241 18.36 -0.79 4.14
N ARG A 242 17.69 -0.78 5.29
CA ARG A 242 16.43 -0.07 5.49
C ARG A 242 16.61 1.44 5.31
N TYR A 243 17.58 2.06 5.99
CA TYR A 243 17.83 3.50 5.84
C TYR A 243 18.37 3.83 4.44
N SER A 244 19.27 2.98 3.91
CA SER A 244 19.78 3.15 2.55
C SER A 244 18.67 3.15 1.51
N LYS A 245 17.78 2.15 1.52
CA LYS A 245 16.64 2.09 0.61
C LYS A 245 15.71 3.29 0.78
N LYS A 246 15.35 3.65 2.02
CA LYS A 246 14.51 4.82 2.30
C LYS A 246 15.04 6.09 1.60
N VAL A 247 16.33 6.38 1.75
CA VAL A 247 16.95 7.56 1.12
C VAL A 247 17.00 7.44 -0.40
N VAL A 248 17.43 6.27 -0.92
CA VAL A 248 17.49 6.02 -2.38
C VAL A 248 16.14 6.26 -3.02
N GLU A 249 15.08 5.69 -2.47
CA GLU A 249 13.74 5.73 -3.06
C GLU A 249 13.14 7.14 -3.04
N TYR A 250 13.36 7.93 -1.99
CA TYR A 250 12.94 9.34 -2.00
C TYR A 250 13.69 10.17 -3.04
N ILE A 251 14.98 9.88 -3.28
CA ILE A 251 15.74 10.55 -4.35
C ILE A 251 15.23 10.11 -5.73
N ILE A 252 14.91 8.82 -5.92
CA ILE A 252 14.30 8.31 -7.15
C ILE A 252 12.95 8.99 -7.39
N TYR A 253 12.11 9.06 -6.37
CA TYR A 253 10.81 9.72 -6.45
C TYR A 253 10.95 11.19 -6.87
N TYR A 254 11.91 11.94 -6.29
CA TYR A 254 12.25 13.29 -6.74
C TYR A 254 12.63 13.32 -8.22
N LYS A 255 13.55 12.46 -8.64
CA LYS A 255 14.04 12.43 -10.03
C LYS A 255 12.93 12.14 -11.05
N LYS A 256 11.96 11.30 -10.68
CA LYS A 256 10.77 11.03 -11.49
C LYS A 256 9.78 12.20 -11.54
N ARG A 257 9.76 13.05 -10.50
CA ARG A 257 8.79 14.13 -10.30
C ARG A 257 9.38 15.54 -10.26
N ASN A 258 10.60 15.73 -10.77
CA ASN A 258 11.34 17.01 -10.72
C ASN A 258 10.76 18.13 -11.62
N LYS A 259 9.53 17.99 -12.10
CA LYS A 259 8.83 18.98 -12.92
C LYS A 259 8.57 20.32 -12.19
N TYR A 260 8.69 20.36 -10.87
CA TYR A 260 8.42 21.52 -10.04
C TYR A 260 9.74 22.19 -9.62
N PHE A 261 9.89 23.48 -9.90
CA PHE A 261 11.10 24.24 -9.59
C PHE A 261 11.57 24.12 -8.14
N PHE A 262 10.63 24.11 -7.17
CA PHE A 262 10.96 24.00 -5.75
C PHE A 262 11.12 22.55 -5.24
N SER A 263 10.99 21.55 -6.07
CA SER A 263 11.04 20.15 -5.62
C SER A 263 12.41 19.74 -5.06
N ILE A 264 13.51 20.37 -5.49
CA ILE A 264 14.84 20.15 -4.93
C ILE A 264 14.93 20.60 -3.46
N PHE A 265 14.31 21.73 -3.10
CA PHE A 265 14.28 22.20 -1.72
C PHE A 265 13.50 21.26 -0.82
N HIS A 266 12.38 20.70 -1.32
CA HIS A 266 11.62 19.71 -0.61
C HIS A 266 12.44 18.43 -0.37
N LEU A 267 13.21 17.97 -1.37
CA LEU A 267 14.12 16.84 -1.20
C LEU A 267 15.20 17.14 -0.16
N CYS A 268 15.90 18.27 -0.26
CA CYS A 268 16.94 18.63 0.70
C CYS A 268 16.38 18.70 2.13
N TRP A 269 15.20 19.30 2.30
CA TRP A 269 14.55 19.41 3.60
C TRP A 269 14.16 18.04 4.15
N LEU A 270 13.60 17.16 3.34
CA LEU A 270 13.29 15.77 3.72
C LEU A 270 14.57 15.02 4.11
N LEU A 271 15.65 15.15 3.36
CA LEU A 271 16.94 14.51 3.66
C LEU A 271 17.50 14.97 5.00
N VAL A 272 17.36 16.27 5.35
CA VAL A 272 17.71 16.77 6.69
C VAL A 272 16.88 16.05 7.77
N GLY A 273 15.57 15.87 7.57
CA GLY A 273 14.72 15.13 8.51
C GLY A 273 15.16 13.68 8.69
N ILE A 274 15.47 12.97 7.60
CA ILE A 274 15.95 11.57 7.66
C ILE A 274 17.34 11.51 8.31
N PHE A 275 18.20 12.49 8.08
CA PHE A 275 19.50 12.58 8.75
C PHE A 275 19.34 12.72 10.27
N ILE A 276 18.45 13.62 10.73
CA ILE A 276 18.13 13.78 12.16
C ILE A 276 17.58 12.47 12.73
N GLU A 277 16.60 11.85 12.07
CA GLU A 277 16.01 10.55 12.47
C GLU A 277 17.10 9.47 12.60
N SER A 278 17.99 9.33 11.60
CA SER A 278 19.05 8.32 11.59
C SER A 278 20.09 8.58 12.67
N SER A 279 20.43 9.85 12.94
CA SER A 279 21.37 10.26 13.97
C SER A 279 20.82 9.97 15.37
N LEU A 280 19.58 10.37 15.64
CA LEU A 280 18.89 10.07 16.91
C LEU A 280 18.77 8.55 17.12
N LYS A 281 18.42 7.80 16.07
CA LYS A 281 18.33 6.34 16.18
C LYS A 281 19.70 5.71 16.44
N SER A 282 20.76 6.24 15.85
CA SER A 282 22.14 5.78 16.08
C SER A 282 22.55 6.00 17.53
N LEU A 283 22.23 7.16 18.10
CA LEU A 283 22.50 7.46 19.53
C LEU A 283 21.70 6.54 20.46
N LEU A 284 20.39 6.40 20.23
CA LEU A 284 19.50 5.58 21.08
C LEU A 284 19.82 4.09 21.02
N SER A 285 20.29 3.59 19.88
CA SER A 285 20.62 2.17 19.70
C SER A 285 22.11 1.86 19.94
N LEU A 286 22.92 2.87 20.28
CA LEU A 286 24.39 2.78 20.42
C LEU A 286 25.04 2.09 19.21
N SER A 287 24.53 2.39 18.01
CA SER A 287 24.95 1.76 16.74
C SER A 287 25.03 2.77 15.62
N PHE A 288 26.13 2.77 14.86
CA PHE A 288 26.29 3.61 13.67
C PHE A 288 25.49 3.14 12.45
N SER A 289 24.83 1.98 12.51
CA SER A 289 24.12 1.37 11.38
C SER A 289 23.08 2.29 10.73
N PRO A 290 22.21 3.05 11.45
CA PRO A 290 21.25 3.96 10.83
C PRO A 290 21.91 5.05 10.02
N ILE A 291 22.91 5.74 10.57
CA ILE A 291 23.60 6.85 9.91
C ILE A 291 24.47 6.38 8.73
N LEU A 292 25.12 5.20 8.84
CA LEU A 292 25.83 4.59 7.72
C LEU A 292 24.85 4.24 6.58
N GLY A 293 23.67 3.73 6.91
CA GLY A 293 22.60 3.49 5.94
C GLY A 293 22.17 4.76 5.23
N TYR A 294 22.01 5.87 5.95
CA TYR A 294 21.69 7.17 5.37
C TYR A 294 22.73 7.60 4.31
N TYR A 295 24.02 7.64 4.66
CA TYR A 295 25.08 8.05 3.72
C TYR A 295 25.20 7.11 2.53
N HIS A 296 25.09 5.80 2.76
CA HIS A 296 25.11 4.81 1.68
C HIS A 296 23.92 5.01 0.72
N GLY A 297 22.73 5.32 1.27
CA GLY A 297 21.56 5.65 0.47
C GLY A 297 21.73 6.94 -0.32
N LEU A 298 22.26 7.98 0.28
CA LEU A 298 22.54 9.26 -0.38
C LEU A 298 23.44 9.06 -1.60
N PHE A 299 24.57 8.36 -1.40
CA PHE A 299 25.52 8.09 -2.49
C PHE A 299 24.89 7.26 -3.62
N LYS A 300 24.18 6.18 -3.29
CA LYS A 300 23.47 5.35 -4.28
C LYS A 300 22.37 6.12 -5.00
N GLY A 301 21.55 6.85 -4.27
CA GLY A 301 20.41 7.59 -4.82
C GLY A 301 20.85 8.68 -5.79
N LEU A 302 21.92 9.43 -5.45
CA LEU A 302 22.46 10.47 -6.36
C LEU A 302 22.98 9.87 -7.66
N ARG A 303 23.58 8.70 -7.63
CA ARG A 303 24.12 7.99 -8.82
C ARG A 303 23.06 7.21 -9.60
N HIS A 304 21.91 6.93 -9.00
CA HIS A 304 20.85 6.18 -9.68
C HIS A 304 20.36 6.91 -10.92
N LYS A 305 20.32 6.22 -12.05
CA LYS A 305 19.72 6.72 -13.30
C LYS A 305 18.29 6.17 -13.38
N ILE A 306 17.34 7.07 -13.67
CA ILE A 306 15.94 6.66 -13.87
C ILE A 306 15.84 5.82 -15.13
N ILE A 307 15.18 4.68 -15.00
CA ILE A 307 14.81 3.80 -16.11
C ILE A 307 13.33 4.08 -16.42
N SER A 308 13.07 4.60 -17.60
CA SER A 308 11.72 4.90 -18.10
C SER A 308 11.00 3.65 -18.58
#